data_616202e461cd22efa18dfc581266f336
#
_entry.id   616202e461cd22efa18dfc581266f336
#
_cell.length_a   1.000
_cell.length_b   1.000
_cell.length_c   1.000
_cell.angle_alpha   90.00
_cell.angle_beta   90.00
_cell.angle_gamma   90.00
#
_symmetry.space_group_name_H-M   'P 1'
#
loop_
_entity.id
_entity.type
_entity.pdbx_description
1 polymer ?
#
loop_
_entity_poly.entity_id
_entity_poly.type
_entity_poly.pdbx_seq_one_letter_code
_entity_poly.pdbx_strand_id
1 'polypeptide(L)'
;MQPLMNDLAEYKLRQDTIKRKLRQDYYTKLNLVFPRQDGYFTDTGTFLDAFSRIQDKLEIKHRNVHAMRHTFATRALESGMKPIVVSRLLGHASIQITLDIYGHVIPDFAEQELEKMEEIYQ
;
A
#
# COMPACT_ATOMS: atom_id res chain seq x y z
N MET A 1 7.70 6.31 -8.99
CA MET A 1 6.31 6.77 -8.66
C MET A 1 5.52 7.18 -9.89
N GLN A 2 6.15 7.68 -10.96
CA GLN A 2 5.43 8.11 -12.18
C GLN A 2 4.52 7.03 -12.81
N PRO A 3 4.91 5.74 -12.92
CA PRO A 3 4.01 4.71 -13.47
C PRO A 3 2.70 4.58 -12.70
N LEU A 4 2.77 4.51 -11.37
CA LEU A 4 1.58 4.43 -10.52
C LEU A 4 0.65 5.64 -10.69
N MET A 5 1.21 6.85 -10.82
CA MET A 5 0.40 8.05 -11.03
C MET A 5 -0.30 8.05 -12.38
N ASN A 6 0.35 7.50 -13.41
CA ASN A 6 -0.26 7.34 -14.72
C ASN A 6 -1.42 6.33 -14.68
N ASP A 7 -1.21 5.18 -14.02
CA ASP A 7 -2.24 4.15 -13.86
C ASP A 7 -3.47 4.68 -13.09
N LEU A 8 -3.23 5.46 -12.02
CA LEU A 8 -4.30 6.09 -11.25
C LEU A 8 -5.06 7.16 -12.08
N ALA A 9 -4.35 7.92 -12.89
CA ALA A 9 -4.98 8.90 -13.78
C ALA A 9 -5.87 8.22 -14.84
N GLU A 10 -5.38 7.15 -15.45
CA GLU A 10 -6.17 6.35 -16.39
C GLU A 10 -7.40 5.72 -15.72
N TYR A 11 -7.22 5.14 -14.53
CA TYR A 11 -8.32 4.59 -13.75
C TYR A 11 -9.39 5.64 -13.45
N LYS A 12 -8.98 6.85 -13.07
CA LYS A 12 -9.90 7.97 -12.81
C LYS A 12 -10.69 8.36 -14.05
N LEU A 13 -10.07 8.41 -15.23
CA LEU A 13 -10.77 8.69 -16.49
C LEU A 13 -11.83 7.63 -16.80
N ARG A 14 -11.52 6.36 -16.58
CA ARG A 14 -12.48 5.25 -16.70
C ARG A 14 -13.65 5.42 -15.73
N GLN A 15 -13.36 5.74 -14.47
CA GLN A 15 -14.36 6.00 -13.44
C GLN A 15 -15.29 7.17 -13.82
N ASP A 16 -14.74 8.28 -14.30
CA ASP A 16 -15.51 9.45 -14.72
C ASP A 16 -16.40 9.14 -15.94
N THR A 17 -15.97 8.22 -16.80
CA THR A 17 -16.78 7.75 -17.93
C THR A 17 -17.97 6.91 -17.44
N ILE A 18 -17.77 6.04 -16.45
CA ILE A 18 -18.85 5.26 -15.84
C ILE A 18 -19.83 6.17 -15.11
N LYS A 19 -19.34 7.14 -14.33
CA LYS A 19 -20.18 8.16 -13.66
C LYS A 19 -21.09 8.90 -14.66
N ARG A 20 -20.55 9.32 -15.80
CA ARG A 20 -21.30 10.00 -16.85
C ARG A 20 -22.37 9.12 -17.49
N LYS A 21 -22.10 7.83 -17.65
CA LYS A 21 -23.08 6.86 -18.19
C LYS A 21 -24.22 6.58 -17.24
N LEU A 22 -23.92 6.34 -15.95
CA LEU A 22 -24.90 5.96 -14.94
C LEU A 22 -25.68 7.17 -14.37
N ARG A 23 -25.12 8.38 -14.46
CA ARG A 23 -25.75 9.62 -13.99
C ARG A 23 -26.32 9.50 -12.57
N GLN A 24 -27.64 9.48 -12.43
CA GLN A 24 -28.36 9.42 -11.15
C GLN A 24 -28.22 8.07 -10.43
N ASP A 25 -27.94 7.01 -11.17
CA ASP A 25 -27.73 5.66 -10.62
C ASP A 25 -26.33 5.47 -10.03
N TYR A 26 -25.42 6.45 -10.21
CA TYR A 26 -24.11 6.41 -9.61
C TYR A 26 -24.10 7.09 -8.23
N TYR A 27 -23.71 6.31 -7.20
CA TYR A 27 -23.63 6.82 -5.83
C TYR A 27 -22.39 7.69 -5.62
N THR A 28 -22.57 9.00 -5.41
CA THR A 28 -21.49 9.98 -5.35
C THR A 28 -21.04 10.37 -3.95
N LYS A 29 -21.81 10.01 -2.91
CA LYS A 29 -21.58 10.52 -1.54
C LYS A 29 -20.26 10.04 -0.90
N LEU A 30 -19.76 8.87 -1.27
CA LEU A 30 -18.57 8.29 -0.65
C LEU A 30 -17.26 8.80 -1.24
N ASN A 31 -17.26 9.30 -2.48
CA ASN A 31 -16.06 9.79 -3.19
C ASN A 31 -14.84 8.86 -3.04
N LEU A 32 -15.03 7.56 -3.26
CA LEU A 32 -14.01 6.54 -3.07
C LEU A 32 -12.99 6.56 -4.22
N VAL A 33 -11.73 6.23 -3.90
CA VAL A 33 -10.67 6.05 -4.92
C VAL A 33 -10.97 4.81 -5.76
N PHE A 34 -11.38 3.70 -5.12
CA PHE A 34 -11.70 2.43 -5.77
C PHE A 34 -13.14 1.99 -5.44
N PRO A 35 -14.16 2.64 -6.03
CA PRO A 35 -15.54 2.22 -5.86
C PRO A 35 -15.87 1.04 -6.77
N ARG A 36 -17.01 0.40 -6.50
CA ARG A 36 -17.70 -0.44 -7.48
C ARG A 36 -18.18 0.40 -8.68
N GLN A 37 -18.66 -0.27 -9.72
CA GLN A 37 -19.16 0.41 -10.92
C GLN A 37 -20.35 1.35 -10.64
N ASP A 38 -21.14 1.04 -9.62
CA ASP A 38 -22.27 1.85 -9.15
C ASP A 38 -21.89 2.96 -8.16
N GLY A 39 -20.61 3.10 -7.82
CA GLY A 39 -20.11 4.12 -6.89
C GLY A 39 -20.09 3.72 -5.42
N TYR A 40 -20.64 2.55 -5.07
CA TYR A 40 -20.59 2.03 -3.71
C TYR A 40 -19.23 1.42 -3.37
N PHE A 41 -18.98 1.16 -2.09
CA PHE A 41 -17.80 0.44 -1.64
C PHE A 41 -17.84 -1.04 -2.05
N THR A 42 -16.69 -1.61 -2.32
CA THR A 42 -16.54 -3.06 -2.49
C THR A 42 -16.44 -3.70 -1.12
N ASP A 43 -17.30 -4.67 -0.84
CA ASP A 43 -17.20 -5.43 0.41
C ASP A 43 -15.91 -6.27 0.43
N THR A 44 -15.44 -6.55 1.66
CA THR A 44 -14.16 -7.25 1.86
C THR A 44 -14.17 -8.65 1.26
N GLY A 45 -15.29 -9.37 1.33
CA GLY A 45 -15.41 -10.73 0.76
C GLY A 45 -15.21 -10.72 -0.75
N THR A 46 -15.97 -9.89 -1.47
CA THR A 46 -15.85 -9.73 -2.92
C THR A 46 -14.41 -9.36 -3.34
N PHE A 47 -13.76 -8.48 -2.58
CA PHE A 47 -12.38 -8.10 -2.85
C PHE A 47 -11.40 -9.28 -2.66
N LEU A 48 -11.52 -10.01 -1.55
CA LEU A 48 -10.66 -11.16 -1.25
C LEU A 48 -10.85 -12.30 -2.25
N ASP A 49 -12.08 -12.56 -2.67
CA ASP A 49 -12.40 -13.56 -3.70
C ASP A 49 -11.78 -13.18 -5.06
N ALA A 50 -11.86 -11.91 -5.44
CA ALA A 50 -11.23 -11.43 -6.66
C ALA A 50 -9.70 -11.54 -6.58
N PHE A 51 -9.13 -11.20 -5.44
CA PHE A 51 -7.69 -11.31 -5.20
C PHE A 51 -7.20 -12.75 -5.25
N SER A 52 -7.94 -13.70 -4.63
CA SER A 52 -7.64 -15.13 -4.70
C SER A 52 -7.68 -15.66 -6.13
N ARG A 53 -8.75 -15.34 -6.88
CA ARG A 53 -8.87 -15.75 -8.30
C ARG A 53 -7.74 -15.25 -9.20
N ILE A 54 -7.19 -14.05 -8.91
CA ILE A 54 -6.04 -13.54 -9.64
C ILE A 54 -4.80 -14.39 -9.34
N GLN A 55 -4.58 -14.76 -8.08
CA GLN A 55 -3.46 -15.61 -7.67
C GLN A 55 -3.55 -17.00 -8.30
N ASP A 56 -4.76 -17.61 -8.32
CA ASP A 56 -5.02 -18.88 -9.01
C ASP A 56 -4.68 -18.80 -10.50
N LYS A 57 -5.18 -17.75 -11.17
CA LYS A 57 -4.94 -17.54 -12.61
C LYS A 57 -3.47 -17.35 -12.95
N LEU A 58 -2.69 -16.78 -12.04
CA LEU A 58 -1.25 -16.54 -12.20
C LEU A 58 -0.40 -17.71 -11.68
N GLU A 59 -1.04 -18.76 -11.16
CA GLU A 59 -0.37 -19.94 -10.57
C GLU A 59 0.67 -19.56 -9.50
N ILE A 60 0.40 -18.48 -8.75
CA ILE A 60 1.28 -18.04 -7.67
C ILE A 60 0.78 -18.50 -6.31
N LYS A 61 1.71 -18.71 -5.38
CA LYS A 61 1.36 -19.08 -4.01
C LYS A 61 0.44 -18.03 -3.36
N HIS A 62 -0.70 -18.49 -2.84
CA HIS A 62 -1.66 -17.63 -2.16
C HIS A 62 -1.01 -16.82 -1.02
N ARG A 63 -1.26 -15.53 -1.05
CA ARG A 63 -0.86 -14.58 -0.02
C ARG A 63 -2.08 -13.76 0.39
N ASN A 64 -2.17 -13.42 1.66
CA ASN A 64 -3.20 -12.49 2.11
C ASN A 64 -2.82 -11.03 1.74
N VAL A 65 -3.78 -10.15 1.77
CA VAL A 65 -3.57 -8.72 1.42
C VAL A 65 -2.58 -8.04 2.37
N HIS A 66 -2.53 -8.47 3.64
CA HIS A 66 -1.55 -7.95 4.60
C HIS A 66 -0.11 -8.30 4.23
N ALA A 67 0.12 -9.42 3.53
CA ALA A 67 1.47 -9.74 3.04
C ALA A 67 1.98 -8.70 2.02
N MET A 68 1.09 -8.12 1.19
CA MET A 68 1.48 -7.05 0.27
C MET A 68 1.87 -5.78 1.03
N ARG A 69 1.09 -5.42 2.06
CA ARG A 69 1.39 -4.30 2.94
C ARG A 69 2.72 -4.50 3.68
N HIS A 70 2.96 -5.71 4.18
CA HIS A 70 4.22 -6.07 4.83
C HIS A 70 5.39 -5.98 3.85
N THR A 71 5.24 -6.52 2.64
CA THR A 71 6.26 -6.42 1.58
C THR A 71 6.58 -4.96 1.25
N PHE A 72 5.58 -4.09 1.14
CA PHE A 72 5.79 -2.66 0.92
C PHE A 72 6.60 -2.04 2.07
N ALA A 73 6.21 -2.32 3.33
CA ALA A 73 6.90 -1.81 4.51
C ALA A 73 8.39 -2.23 4.51
N THR A 74 8.64 -3.52 4.31
CA THR A 74 10.00 -4.10 4.23
C THR A 74 10.83 -3.42 3.14
N ARG A 75 10.32 -3.35 1.91
CA ARG A 75 11.04 -2.73 0.78
C ARG A 75 11.28 -1.24 0.97
N ALA A 76 10.34 -0.53 1.56
CA ALA A 76 10.50 0.88 1.87
C ALA A 76 11.60 1.12 2.92
N LEU A 77 11.66 0.28 3.95
CA LEU A 77 12.70 0.34 4.98
C LEU A 77 14.08 -0.06 4.42
N GLU A 78 14.17 -1.13 3.64
CA GLU A 78 15.39 -1.55 2.92
C GLU A 78 15.94 -0.44 2.00
N SER A 79 15.06 0.37 1.41
CA SER A 79 15.46 1.52 0.58
C SER A 79 15.91 2.75 1.38
N GLY A 80 16.00 2.65 2.71
CA GLY A 80 16.42 3.74 3.60
C GLY A 80 15.30 4.72 3.96
N MET A 81 14.03 4.40 3.68
CA MET A 81 12.93 5.27 4.09
C MET A 81 12.79 5.24 5.62
N LYS A 82 12.67 6.42 6.23
CA LYS A 82 12.55 6.55 7.69
C LYS A 82 11.30 5.82 8.22
N PRO A 83 11.42 5.00 9.29
CA PRO A 83 10.29 4.23 9.85
C PRO A 83 9.05 5.06 10.14
N ILE A 84 9.22 6.28 10.64
CA ILE A 84 8.10 7.20 10.91
C ILE A 84 7.32 7.56 9.64
N VAL A 85 7.99 7.69 8.50
CA VAL A 85 7.35 7.99 7.22
C VAL A 85 6.57 6.77 6.73
N VAL A 86 7.18 5.57 6.80
CA VAL A 86 6.53 4.30 6.44
C VAL A 86 5.29 4.06 7.29
N SER A 87 5.39 4.27 8.61
CA SER A 87 4.27 4.14 9.55
C SER A 87 3.10 5.05 9.17
N ARG A 88 3.37 6.31 8.85
CA ARG A 88 2.35 7.28 8.43
C ARG A 88 1.72 6.92 7.08
N LEU A 89 2.51 6.53 6.09
CA LEU A 89 2.01 6.13 4.77
C LEU A 89 1.08 4.92 4.87
N LEU A 90 1.41 3.98 5.74
CA LEU A 90 0.61 2.78 5.95
C LEU A 90 -0.56 3.01 6.91
N GLY A 91 -0.61 4.14 7.63
CA GLY A 91 -1.64 4.39 8.63
C GLY A 91 -1.59 3.40 9.79
N HIS A 92 -0.39 3.05 10.27
CA HIS A 92 -0.24 2.21 11.46
C HIS A 92 -0.71 2.97 12.69
N ALA A 93 -1.52 2.33 13.54
CA ALA A 93 -2.01 2.91 14.79
C ALA A 93 -0.88 3.19 15.78
N SER A 94 0.23 2.43 15.70
CA SER A 94 1.44 2.63 16.47
C SER A 94 2.67 2.50 15.57
N ILE A 95 3.67 3.34 15.80
CA ILE A 95 4.96 3.22 15.11
C ILE A 95 5.67 1.90 15.45
N GLN A 96 5.36 1.30 16.61
CA GLN A 96 5.95 0.04 17.06
C GLN A 96 5.82 -1.06 16.00
N ILE A 97 4.67 -1.14 15.33
CA ILE A 97 4.42 -2.10 14.23
C ILE A 97 5.47 -1.96 13.11
N THR A 98 5.88 -0.73 12.80
CA THR A 98 6.92 -0.48 11.77
C THR A 98 8.32 -0.73 12.30
N LEU A 99 8.58 -0.42 13.58
CA LEU A 99 9.88 -0.64 14.22
C LEU A 99 10.16 -2.14 14.38
N ASP A 100 9.16 -2.95 14.65
CA ASP A 100 9.30 -4.41 14.71
C ASP A 100 9.74 -4.97 13.35
N ILE A 101 9.17 -4.47 12.25
CA ILE A 101 9.62 -4.82 10.89
C ILE A 101 11.05 -4.34 10.65
N TYR A 102 11.36 -3.11 11.06
CA TYR A 102 12.65 -2.47 10.85
C TYR A 102 13.80 -3.25 11.52
N GLY A 103 13.61 -3.69 12.78
CA GLY A 103 14.59 -4.48 13.51
C GLY A 103 14.87 -5.85 12.88
N HIS A 104 13.92 -6.41 12.14
CA HIS A 104 14.13 -7.66 11.38
C HIS A 104 14.81 -7.45 10.02
N VAL A 105 14.62 -6.29 9.42
CA VAL A 105 15.11 -5.97 8.06
C VAL A 105 16.54 -5.45 8.08
N ILE A 106 16.92 -4.75 9.14
CA ILE A 106 18.26 -4.15 9.29
C ILE A 106 18.88 -4.62 10.62
N PRO A 107 19.42 -5.85 10.66
CA PRO A 107 19.98 -6.43 11.90
C PRO A 107 21.14 -5.60 12.49
N ASP A 108 21.95 -5.01 11.62
CA ASP A 108 23.15 -4.27 11.99
C ASP A 108 22.92 -2.76 12.16
N PHE A 109 21.65 -2.36 12.35
CA PHE A 109 21.28 -0.94 12.45
C PHE A 109 22.02 -0.20 13.56
N ALA A 110 22.20 -0.84 14.72
CA ALA A 110 22.90 -0.22 15.84
C ALA A 110 24.37 0.05 15.53
N GLU A 111 25.03 -0.86 14.81
CA GLU A 111 26.43 -0.70 14.38
C GLU A 111 26.57 0.44 13.38
N GLN A 112 25.69 0.49 12.37
CA GLN A 112 25.68 1.56 11.36
C GLN A 112 25.42 2.95 11.96
N GLU A 113 24.58 3.06 12.98
CA GLU A 113 24.33 4.33 13.65
C GLU A 113 25.49 4.73 14.58
N LEU A 114 26.19 3.75 15.17
CA LEU A 114 27.41 4.00 15.94
C LEU A 114 28.57 4.50 15.04
N GLU A 115 28.75 3.89 13.87
CA GLU A 115 29.75 4.35 12.88
C GLU A 115 29.50 5.82 12.48
N LYS A 116 28.26 6.21 12.26
CA LYS A 116 27.91 7.62 11.96
C LYS A 116 28.23 8.57 13.12
N MET A 117 28.10 8.09 14.36
CA MET A 117 28.47 8.89 15.52
C MET A 117 29.99 9.07 15.63
N GLU A 118 30.79 8.04 15.29
CA GLU A 118 32.25 8.15 15.28
C GLU A 118 32.74 9.19 14.29
N GLU A 119 32.08 9.33 13.12
CA GLU A 119 32.42 10.38 12.13
C GLU A 119 32.17 11.81 12.67
N ILE A 120 31.28 11.99 13.62
CA ILE A 120 30.98 13.32 14.21
C ILE A 120 32.07 13.75 15.22
N TYR A 121 32.78 12.77 15.81
CA TYR A 121 33.80 13.02 16.83
C TYR A 121 35.24 13.01 16.31
N GLN A 122 35.43 12.84 15.00
CA GLN A 122 36.72 13.01 14.31
C GLN A 122 36.88 14.43 13.77
#